data_04e5fd463d7b9c5549705bc3bd7e03a4
#
_entry.id   04e5fd463d7b9c5549705bc3bd7e03a4
#
_cell.length_a   1.000
_cell.length_b   1.000
_cell.length_c   1.000
_cell.angle_alpha   90.00
_cell.angle_beta   90.00
_cell.angle_gamma   90.00
#
_symmetry.space_group_name_H-M   'P 1'
#
loop_
_entity.id
_entity.type
_entity.pdbx_description
1 polymer ?
#
loop_
_entity_poly.entity_id
_entity_poly.type
_entity_poly.pdbx_seq_one_letter_code
_entity_poly.pdbx_strand_id
1 'polypeptide(L)'
;MNKLIAVGMAAALLLPAAGTAAAQEEEKISIGGLVWFDRNSDTKRDDTEPGVPNEKIIKIVKEGTGELVGECTTDEKGNYSARDLPKGKYVVSVEVRGRYAITGKAQAATEGGTVDFGVRGGSLTGYAFLDQNRNGSLDENEGERRLEPGTLNGKKLEVRRDTGQFLIDDLPFGRYELVATDYRREGLTLVETRSSSGLDWVTGKRVYDIDEKFTSAPIDIRYFDPKGDLTISAPVLSPAKDVYVVGDEVEATFQIANKGEAPESPTFTTGKWSLTTLAHSDNVEPTPGSYDEFAVKSPLLPGQSIDVKIRVRFDTTEPEQVNVLVRPSRWGDDPFRDNVRIVPIKIAERSAESSTPPPSSTTTTPPATTTTQAVAQAGNKSGLASTGASPLGFLGLGALLLAAGLGVFFVARRRRS
;
A
#
# COMPACT_ATOMS: atom_id res chain seq x y z
N MET A 1 47.90 107.35 46.61
CA MET A 1 48.24 106.24 47.46
C MET A 1 46.99 105.38 47.59
N ASN A 2 46.69 104.57 46.56
CA ASN A 2 45.44 103.79 46.47
C ASN A 2 45.80 102.28 46.51
N LYS A 3 45.24 101.63 47.48
CA LYS A 3 45.29 100.18 47.62
C LYS A 3 44.11 99.59 46.80
N LEU A 4 44.38 98.81 45.76
CA LEU A 4 43.39 98.01 45.14
C LEU A 4 43.30 96.68 45.88
N ILE A 5 42.08 96.33 46.27
CA ILE A 5 41.73 95.04 46.85
C ILE A 5 41.19 94.17 45.66
N ALA A 6 41.87 93.08 45.38
CA ALA A 6 41.40 92.10 44.41
C ALA A 6 40.55 91.04 45.15
N VAL A 7 39.29 90.95 44.74
CA VAL A 7 38.38 89.91 45.20
C VAL A 7 38.52 88.75 44.27
N GLY A 8 39.07 87.63 44.76
CA GLY A 8 39.13 86.35 43.99
C GLY A 8 37.84 85.55 44.14
N MET A 9 37.14 85.35 43.00
CA MET A 9 36.01 84.48 42.91
C MET A 9 36.52 83.05 42.68
N ALA A 10 36.39 82.13 43.65
CA ALA A 10 36.64 80.70 43.51
C ALA A 10 35.38 80.07 42.96
N ALA A 11 35.43 79.65 41.64
CA ALA A 11 34.41 78.83 41.04
C ALA A 11 34.65 77.37 41.44
N ALA A 12 33.80 76.81 42.30
CA ALA A 12 33.78 75.35 42.57
C ALA A 12 33.15 74.63 41.44
N LEU A 13 33.96 73.89 40.69
CA LEU A 13 33.51 72.90 39.71
C LEU A 13 32.97 71.68 40.47
N LEU A 14 31.63 71.51 40.49
CA LEU A 14 30.96 70.30 40.87
C LEU A 14 31.08 69.35 39.68
N LEU A 15 32.00 68.40 39.76
CA LEU A 15 32.02 67.17 38.84
C LEU A 15 30.86 66.28 39.28
N PRO A 16 29.96 65.87 38.33
CA PRO A 16 29.03 64.84 38.68
C PRO A 16 29.82 63.51 38.86
N ALA A 17 29.72 62.92 40.01
CA ALA A 17 30.16 61.56 40.24
C ALA A 17 29.35 60.63 39.30
N ALA A 18 29.98 60.20 38.24
CA ALA A 18 29.44 59.05 37.40
C ALA A 18 29.40 57.85 38.36
N GLY A 19 28.23 57.59 38.94
CA GLY A 19 27.96 56.37 39.61
C GLY A 19 28.08 55.25 38.53
N THR A 20 29.09 54.43 38.62
CA THR A 20 29.11 53.16 37.96
C THR A 20 27.92 52.39 38.46
N ALA A 21 26.82 52.33 37.66
CA ALA A 21 25.77 51.35 37.86
C ALA A 21 26.47 50.03 37.77
N ALA A 22 26.76 49.38 38.87
CA ALA A 22 27.12 47.96 38.89
C ALA A 22 25.98 47.25 38.20
N ALA A 23 26.24 46.68 36.99
CA ALA A 23 25.31 45.83 36.37
C ALA A 23 25.04 44.72 37.40
N GLN A 24 23.85 44.70 37.93
CA GLN A 24 23.40 43.70 38.85
C GLN A 24 23.41 42.40 38.02
N GLU A 25 24.33 41.49 38.29
CA GLU A 25 24.43 40.21 37.62
C GLU A 25 23.11 39.49 37.88
N GLU A 26 22.25 39.41 36.85
CA GLU A 26 20.95 38.76 36.98
C GLU A 26 21.21 37.30 37.38
N GLU A 27 20.63 36.91 38.49
CA GLU A 27 20.70 35.51 38.97
C GLU A 27 20.10 34.59 37.91
N LYS A 28 20.91 33.64 37.43
CA LYS A 28 20.54 32.68 36.39
C LYS A 28 20.14 31.35 36.99
N ILE A 29 19.15 30.72 36.40
CA ILE A 29 18.68 29.39 36.76
C ILE A 29 18.83 28.41 35.60
N SER A 30 18.74 27.15 35.92
CA SER A 30 18.68 26.05 34.91
C SER A 30 17.42 25.23 35.15
N ILE A 31 16.80 24.81 34.05
CA ILE A 31 15.65 23.91 34.03
C ILE A 31 16.08 22.70 33.21
N GLY A 32 15.87 21.48 33.71
CA GLY A 32 16.15 20.26 33.02
C GLY A 32 15.19 19.16 33.44
N GLY A 33 15.40 17.97 32.93
CA GLY A 33 14.59 16.84 33.30
C GLY A 33 14.75 15.69 32.30
N LEU A 34 13.88 14.73 32.43
CA LEU A 34 13.82 13.52 31.65
C LEU A 34 12.45 13.38 30.99
N VAL A 35 12.42 12.94 29.72
CA VAL A 35 11.21 12.38 29.11
C VAL A 35 11.45 10.90 28.94
N TRP A 36 10.53 10.06 29.44
CA TRP A 36 10.68 8.60 29.41
C TRP A 36 9.43 7.91 28.86
N PHE A 37 9.60 6.69 28.38
CA PHE A 37 8.48 5.82 27.99
C PHE A 37 7.88 5.15 29.22
N ASP A 38 6.81 5.71 29.75
CA ASP A 38 6.01 5.16 30.85
C ASP A 38 5.12 4.04 30.33
N ARG A 39 5.70 2.83 30.23
CA ARG A 39 5.08 1.65 29.61
C ARG A 39 3.87 1.14 30.38
N ASN A 40 3.93 1.21 31.70
CA ASN A 40 2.88 0.75 32.60
C ASN A 40 1.84 1.85 32.90
N SER A 41 2.09 3.09 32.51
CA SER A 41 1.25 4.28 32.72
C SER A 41 1.00 4.60 34.19
N ASP A 42 1.96 4.32 35.07
CA ASP A 42 1.87 4.61 36.50
C ASP A 42 2.43 6.00 36.86
N THR A 43 2.95 6.75 35.90
CA THR A 43 3.56 8.08 36.02
C THR A 43 4.85 8.11 36.88
N LYS A 44 5.47 6.95 37.08
CA LYS A 44 6.71 6.79 37.81
C LYS A 44 7.69 6.04 36.94
N ARG A 45 8.89 6.56 36.79
CA ARG A 45 9.93 5.88 36.06
C ARG A 45 10.49 4.71 36.84
N ASP A 46 10.59 3.54 36.21
CA ASP A 46 11.34 2.39 36.68
C ASP A 46 12.55 2.06 35.78
N ASP A 47 13.37 1.07 36.21
CA ASP A 47 14.60 0.71 35.50
C ASP A 47 14.36 0.07 34.12
N THR A 48 13.13 -0.37 33.82
CA THR A 48 12.75 -0.97 32.54
C THR A 48 12.25 0.06 31.53
N GLU A 49 12.10 1.29 31.95
CA GLU A 49 11.51 2.38 31.19
C GLU A 49 12.61 3.31 30.63
N PRO A 50 12.89 3.22 29.33
CA PRO A 50 13.94 4.03 28.72
C PRO A 50 13.50 5.47 28.52
N GLY A 51 14.47 6.38 28.39
CA GLY A 51 14.22 7.75 27.97
C GLY A 51 13.80 7.84 26.50
N VAL A 52 13.06 8.89 26.14
CA VAL A 52 12.68 9.23 24.76
C VAL A 52 13.84 9.94 24.06
N PRO A 53 14.53 9.30 23.10
CA PRO A 53 15.76 9.86 22.55
C PRO A 53 15.53 10.85 21.41
N ASN A 54 16.38 11.89 21.36
CA ASN A 54 16.55 12.79 20.21
C ASN A 54 15.27 13.49 19.72
N GLU A 55 14.31 13.77 20.60
CA GLU A 55 13.04 14.42 20.26
C GLU A 55 13.00 15.87 20.68
N LYS A 56 12.68 16.78 19.75
CA LYS A 56 12.46 18.20 20.03
C LYS A 56 11.02 18.44 20.50
N ILE A 57 10.73 18.10 21.74
CA ILE A 57 9.37 18.07 22.29
C ILE A 57 9.19 18.90 23.57
N ILE A 58 10.21 19.57 24.05
CA ILE A 58 10.12 20.40 25.27
C ILE A 58 10.05 21.87 24.90
N LYS A 59 9.06 22.58 25.45
CA LYS A 59 8.94 24.05 25.39
C LYS A 59 8.97 24.64 26.77
N ILE A 60 9.66 25.75 26.90
CA ILE A 60 9.77 26.54 28.13
C ILE A 60 9.26 27.93 27.83
N VAL A 61 8.21 28.35 28.54
CA VAL A 61 7.63 29.70 28.43
C VAL A 61 7.66 30.38 29.75
N LYS A 62 7.77 31.71 29.74
CA LYS A 62 7.72 32.54 30.95
C LYS A 62 6.28 32.58 31.50
N GLU A 63 6.09 32.24 32.77
CA GLU A 63 4.78 32.27 33.39
C GLU A 63 4.20 33.69 33.38
N GLY A 64 2.91 33.84 33.09
CA GLY A 64 2.18 35.09 33.03
C GLY A 64 2.25 35.84 31.70
N THR A 65 3.37 35.79 30.97
CA THR A 65 3.49 36.43 29.65
C THR A 65 3.29 35.45 28.50
N GLY A 66 3.55 34.14 28.71
CA GLY A 66 3.53 33.14 27.67
C GLY A 66 4.69 33.27 26.67
N GLU A 67 5.67 34.09 26.93
CA GLU A 67 6.86 34.29 26.11
C GLU A 67 7.66 32.98 26.01
N LEU A 68 7.93 32.51 24.80
CA LEU A 68 8.77 31.32 24.54
C LEU A 68 10.24 31.71 24.83
N VAL A 69 10.84 31.08 25.81
CA VAL A 69 12.25 31.34 26.21
C VAL A 69 13.19 30.21 25.82
N GLY A 70 12.66 29.01 25.48
CA GLY A 70 13.48 27.90 25.03
C GLY A 70 12.68 26.74 24.48
N GLU A 71 13.28 26.01 23.53
CA GLU A 71 12.88 24.71 23.09
C GLU A 71 14.06 23.75 23.24
N CYS A 72 13.83 22.60 23.87
CA CYS A 72 14.87 21.62 24.10
C CYS A 72 14.62 20.34 23.34
N THR A 73 15.71 19.71 22.85
CA THR A 73 15.75 18.35 22.32
C THR A 73 16.25 17.43 23.42
N THR A 74 15.64 16.26 23.55
CA THR A 74 16.16 15.23 24.46
C THR A 74 17.43 14.61 23.90
N ASP A 75 18.35 14.23 24.77
CA ASP A 75 19.55 13.45 24.40
C ASP A 75 19.19 11.97 24.13
N GLU A 76 20.21 11.12 23.86
CA GLU A 76 20.03 9.68 23.64
C GLU A 76 19.40 8.93 24.82
N LYS A 77 19.45 9.53 26.02
CA LYS A 77 18.90 8.95 27.26
C LYS A 77 17.58 9.62 27.68
N GLY A 78 17.06 10.53 26.86
CA GLY A 78 15.81 11.24 27.15
C GLY A 78 15.97 12.49 28.02
N ASN A 79 17.20 12.90 28.44
CA ASN A 79 17.39 14.08 29.23
C ASN A 79 17.34 15.36 28.39
N TYR A 80 16.83 16.43 28.94
CA TYR A 80 16.86 17.77 28.35
C TYR A 80 17.37 18.80 29.34
N SER A 81 17.88 19.93 28.87
CA SER A 81 18.39 21.01 29.70
C SER A 81 18.32 22.36 28.99
N ALA A 82 17.78 23.36 29.69
CA ALA A 82 17.89 24.76 29.34
C ALA A 82 18.68 25.47 30.45
N ARG A 83 19.74 26.16 30.08
CA ARG A 83 20.66 26.82 31.01
C ARG A 83 20.61 28.34 30.83
N ASP A 84 21.16 29.05 31.80
CA ASP A 84 21.32 30.52 31.77
C ASP A 84 20.00 31.31 31.60
N LEU A 85 18.89 30.74 32.07
CA LEU A 85 17.62 31.46 32.10
C LEU A 85 17.62 32.52 33.21
N PRO A 86 17.08 33.74 32.99
CA PRO A 86 16.89 34.71 34.07
C PRO A 86 16.06 34.09 35.18
N LYS A 87 16.36 34.46 36.44
CA LYS A 87 15.53 34.03 37.56
C LYS A 87 14.09 34.46 37.38
N GLY A 88 13.15 33.53 37.50
CA GLY A 88 11.74 33.75 37.26
C GLY A 88 10.91 32.46 37.32
N LYS A 89 9.61 32.63 37.06
CA LYS A 89 8.69 31.52 36.99
C LYS A 89 8.47 31.12 35.53
N TYR A 90 8.51 29.84 35.29
CA TYR A 90 8.39 29.23 33.95
C TYR A 90 7.36 28.12 33.95
N VAL A 91 6.76 27.90 32.80
CA VAL A 91 5.97 26.69 32.51
C VAL A 91 6.75 25.88 31.51
N VAL A 92 7.09 24.66 31.89
CA VAL A 92 7.69 23.64 31.01
C VAL A 92 6.59 22.76 30.50
N SER A 93 6.54 22.49 29.19
CA SER A 93 5.57 21.62 28.58
C SER A 93 6.23 20.59 27.63
N VAL A 94 5.67 19.40 27.60
CA VAL A 94 6.00 18.36 26.59
C VAL A 94 4.98 18.40 25.46
N GLU A 95 5.46 18.51 24.21
CA GLU A 95 4.62 18.54 23.03
C GLU A 95 4.88 17.34 22.14
N VAL A 96 4.12 16.29 22.32
CA VAL A 96 4.29 15.01 21.61
C VAL A 96 3.72 14.98 20.19
N ARG A 97 2.98 16.01 19.79
CA ARG A 97 2.43 16.23 18.43
C ARG A 97 1.71 15.02 17.85
N GLY A 98 0.97 14.28 18.67
CA GLY A 98 0.24 13.08 18.26
C GLY A 98 1.11 11.82 18.03
N ARG A 99 2.44 11.90 18.29
CA ARG A 99 3.33 10.74 18.17
C ARG A 99 3.33 9.83 19.39
N TYR A 100 3.07 10.41 20.57
CA TYR A 100 2.98 9.70 21.85
C TYR A 100 1.75 10.18 22.61
N ALA A 101 1.25 9.38 23.54
CA ALA A 101 0.30 9.81 24.56
C ALA A 101 1.06 10.23 25.83
N ILE A 102 0.62 11.30 26.49
CA ILE A 102 1.20 11.77 27.75
C ILE A 102 0.52 11.00 28.89
N THR A 103 1.29 10.38 29.77
CA THR A 103 0.77 9.55 30.86
C THR A 103 0.54 10.34 32.16
N GLY A 104 1.15 11.51 32.28
CA GLY A 104 1.03 12.39 33.45
C GLY A 104 0.56 13.79 33.07
N LYS A 105 1.15 14.81 33.72
CA LYS A 105 0.89 16.22 33.39
C LYS A 105 1.67 16.60 32.12
N ALA A 106 1.00 17.26 31.18
CA ALA A 106 1.64 17.81 29.97
C ALA A 106 2.49 19.06 30.23
N GLN A 107 2.31 19.69 31.36
CA GLN A 107 3.02 20.93 31.75
C GLN A 107 3.18 21.02 33.25
N ALA A 108 4.26 21.68 33.68
CA ALA A 108 4.53 21.95 35.07
C ALA A 108 5.13 23.36 35.22
N ALA A 109 4.69 24.10 36.27
CA ALA A 109 5.31 25.35 36.67
C ALA A 109 6.57 25.07 37.48
N THR A 110 7.62 25.88 37.28
CA THR A 110 8.89 25.75 37.99
C THR A 110 9.60 27.11 38.09
N GLU A 111 10.40 27.26 39.12
CA GLU A 111 11.36 28.39 39.30
C GLU A 111 12.82 27.90 39.05
N GLY A 112 13.00 26.71 38.51
CA GLY A 112 14.27 26.02 38.25
C GLY A 112 14.23 24.57 38.67
N GLY A 113 15.31 23.80 38.38
CA GLY A 113 15.44 22.42 38.78
C GLY A 113 14.91 21.42 37.76
N THR A 114 14.39 20.28 38.24
CA THR A 114 14.01 19.12 37.41
C THR A 114 12.51 19.07 37.19
N VAL A 115 12.11 18.84 35.92
CA VAL A 115 10.73 18.60 35.49
C VAL A 115 10.71 17.40 34.55
N ASP A 116 10.09 16.32 34.95
CA ASP A 116 10.08 15.05 34.19
C ASP A 116 8.70 14.79 33.57
N PHE A 117 8.69 14.10 32.41
CA PHE A 117 7.47 13.80 31.68
C PHE A 117 7.45 12.33 31.23
N GLY A 118 6.37 11.62 31.59
CA GLY A 118 6.09 10.29 31.07
C GLY A 118 5.26 10.36 29.80
N VAL A 119 5.64 9.57 28.79
CA VAL A 119 4.89 9.40 27.56
C VAL A 119 4.74 7.92 27.24
N ARG A 120 3.71 7.55 26.48
CA ARG A 120 3.44 6.19 26.08
C ARG A 120 3.37 6.09 24.57
N GLY A 121 4.03 5.04 24.01
CA GLY A 121 3.89 4.60 22.62
C GLY A 121 3.15 3.29 22.52
N GLY A 122 3.13 2.72 21.31
CA GLY A 122 2.60 1.40 21.05
C GLY A 122 3.69 0.33 20.95
N SER A 123 3.28 -0.93 20.87
CA SER A 123 4.16 -2.07 20.64
C SER A 123 3.60 -3.03 19.63
N LEU A 124 4.48 -3.67 18.86
CA LEU A 124 4.16 -4.77 17.97
C LEU A 124 5.04 -5.96 18.36
N THR A 125 4.43 -7.12 18.56
CA THR A 125 5.13 -8.33 18.97
C THR A 125 4.57 -9.55 18.27
N GLY A 126 5.37 -10.59 18.07
CA GLY A 126 4.91 -11.83 17.46
C GLY A 126 6.04 -12.75 17.06
N TYR A 127 5.68 -13.76 16.29
CA TYR A 127 6.58 -14.78 15.76
C TYR A 127 6.47 -14.86 14.25
N ALA A 128 7.55 -15.31 13.59
CA ALA A 128 7.51 -15.74 12.21
C ALA A 128 7.87 -17.23 12.17
N PHE A 129 6.93 -18.07 11.76
CA PHE A 129 7.10 -19.53 11.87
C PHE A 129 6.40 -20.29 10.74
N LEU A 130 6.77 -21.57 10.62
CA LEU A 130 6.15 -22.52 9.71
C LEU A 130 4.91 -23.12 10.39
N ASP A 131 3.72 -22.77 9.93
CA ASP A 131 2.43 -23.31 10.39
C ASP A 131 1.94 -24.31 9.34
N GLN A 132 2.53 -25.51 9.33
CA GLN A 132 2.30 -26.50 8.28
C GLN A 132 0.90 -27.11 8.33
N ASN A 133 0.34 -27.25 9.52
CA ASN A 133 -1.01 -27.76 9.74
C ASN A 133 -2.08 -26.66 9.68
N ARG A 134 -1.67 -25.39 9.58
CA ARG A 134 -2.52 -24.18 9.49
C ARG A 134 -3.49 -24.01 10.65
N ASN A 135 -3.13 -24.52 11.83
CA ASN A 135 -3.96 -24.41 13.03
C ASN A 135 -3.84 -23.04 13.74
N GLY A 136 -2.86 -22.23 13.34
CA GLY A 136 -2.63 -20.88 13.86
C GLY A 136 -1.82 -20.83 15.15
N SER A 137 -1.33 -21.96 15.62
CA SER A 137 -0.49 -22.09 16.81
C SER A 137 0.93 -22.47 16.40
N LEU A 138 1.90 -22.01 17.15
CA LEU A 138 3.28 -22.48 17.02
C LEU A 138 3.44 -23.80 17.77
N ASP A 139 3.42 -24.91 17.05
CA ASP A 139 3.59 -26.24 17.62
C ASP A 139 5.09 -26.60 17.80
N GLU A 140 5.39 -27.62 18.63
CA GLU A 140 6.78 -28.03 18.92
C GLU A 140 7.57 -28.36 17.66
N ASN A 141 6.95 -28.96 16.65
CA ASN A 141 7.59 -29.35 15.39
C ASN A 141 7.80 -28.18 14.41
N GLU A 142 7.16 -27.05 14.64
CA GLU A 142 7.12 -25.89 13.73
C GLU A 142 8.12 -24.82 14.14
N GLY A 143 8.64 -24.87 15.37
CA GLY A 143 9.61 -23.92 15.91
C GLY A 143 11.05 -24.14 15.43
N GLU A 144 11.38 -25.28 14.82
CA GLU A 144 12.75 -25.62 14.41
C GLU A 144 13.28 -24.71 13.28
N ARG A 145 12.44 -24.28 12.35
CA ARG A 145 12.81 -23.37 11.27
C ARG A 145 12.54 -21.92 11.67
N ARG A 146 13.60 -21.22 12.03
CA ARG A 146 13.54 -19.78 12.32
C ARG A 146 13.34 -19.00 11.03
N LEU A 147 12.24 -18.29 10.92
CA LEU A 147 11.91 -17.43 9.80
C LEU A 147 12.09 -15.95 10.19
N GLU A 148 12.54 -15.17 9.23
CA GLU A 148 12.65 -13.71 9.40
C GLU A 148 11.27 -13.08 9.27
N PRO A 149 10.86 -12.19 10.19
CA PRO A 149 9.51 -11.62 10.16
C PRO A 149 9.30 -10.63 9.02
N GLY A 150 10.36 -9.93 8.56
CA GLY A 150 10.24 -8.94 7.51
C GLY A 150 10.67 -7.55 7.95
N THR A 151 9.95 -6.52 7.47
CA THR A 151 10.27 -5.11 7.74
C THR A 151 9.07 -4.34 8.26
N LEU A 152 9.32 -3.33 9.11
CA LEU A 152 8.33 -2.32 9.50
C LEU A 152 8.79 -0.96 8.98
N ASN A 153 7.99 -0.31 8.14
CA ASN A 153 8.36 0.93 7.42
C ASN A 153 9.74 0.82 6.74
N GLY A 154 10.03 -0.35 6.12
CA GLY A 154 11.30 -0.63 5.45
C GLY A 154 12.48 -0.98 6.37
N LYS A 155 12.34 -0.86 7.70
CA LYS A 155 13.37 -1.25 8.66
C LYS A 155 13.21 -2.72 9.03
N LYS A 156 14.29 -3.51 8.91
CA LYS A 156 14.29 -4.94 9.26
C LYS A 156 13.90 -5.14 10.73
N LEU A 157 13.04 -6.13 10.96
CA LEU A 157 12.64 -6.55 12.30
C LEU A 157 13.69 -7.49 12.89
N GLU A 158 14.15 -7.17 14.09
CA GLU A 158 15.11 -8.01 14.82
C GLU A 158 14.37 -9.09 15.61
N VAL A 159 14.89 -10.31 15.54
CA VAL A 159 14.33 -11.45 16.23
C VAL A 159 15.18 -11.78 17.46
N ARG A 160 14.54 -11.98 18.59
CA ARG A 160 15.21 -12.44 19.81
C ARG A 160 15.75 -13.86 19.62
N ARG A 161 17.03 -14.04 19.86
CA ARG A 161 17.72 -15.32 19.60
C ARG A 161 17.25 -16.47 20.46
N ASP A 162 16.79 -16.19 21.67
CA ASP A 162 16.33 -17.14 22.66
C ASP A 162 14.93 -17.69 22.35
N THR A 163 14.02 -16.81 21.94
CA THR A 163 12.59 -17.16 21.77
C THR A 163 12.13 -17.22 20.33
N GLY A 164 12.84 -16.61 19.37
CA GLY A 164 12.35 -16.43 18.00
C GLY A 164 11.29 -15.33 17.86
N GLN A 165 10.96 -14.65 18.96
CA GLN A 165 10.01 -13.55 18.99
C GLN A 165 10.61 -12.28 18.45
N PHE A 166 9.88 -11.51 17.69
CA PHE A 166 10.18 -10.09 17.47
C PHE A 166 9.32 -9.23 18.39
N LEU A 167 9.92 -8.14 18.87
CA LEU A 167 9.27 -7.17 19.74
C LEU A 167 9.76 -5.78 19.35
N ILE A 168 8.83 -4.87 19.14
CA ILE A 168 9.10 -3.46 18.91
C ILE A 168 8.28 -2.70 19.92
N ASP A 169 8.98 -2.11 20.88
CA ASP A 169 8.39 -1.27 21.89
C ASP A 169 8.52 0.21 21.54
N ASP A 170 7.76 1.03 22.27
CA ASP A 170 7.84 2.48 22.25
C ASP A 170 7.66 3.10 20.85
N LEU A 171 6.86 2.45 20.01
CA LEU A 171 6.49 3.00 18.71
C LEU A 171 5.68 4.29 18.91
N PRO A 172 6.13 5.42 18.33
CA PRO A 172 5.30 6.62 18.28
C PRO A 172 3.94 6.34 17.67
N PHE A 173 2.92 7.10 18.11
CA PHE A 173 1.62 7.00 17.45
C PHE A 173 1.76 7.37 15.97
N GLY A 174 1.13 6.59 15.11
CA GLY A 174 1.26 6.74 13.67
C GLY A 174 0.90 5.50 12.89
N ARG A 175 1.15 5.57 11.60
CA ARG A 175 0.84 4.52 10.64
C ARG A 175 2.11 3.74 10.29
N TYR A 176 2.02 2.41 10.38
CA TYR A 176 3.15 1.50 10.15
C TYR A 176 2.79 0.44 9.11
N GLU A 177 3.60 0.33 8.05
CA GLU A 177 3.48 -0.75 7.08
C GLU A 177 4.41 -1.90 7.49
N LEU A 178 3.82 -3.05 7.83
CA LEU A 178 4.53 -4.32 7.97
C LEU A 178 4.57 -5.01 6.61
N VAL A 179 5.75 -5.45 6.20
CA VAL A 179 5.95 -6.28 5.01
C VAL A 179 6.65 -7.56 5.43
N ALA A 180 5.95 -8.67 5.34
CA ALA A 180 6.49 -9.99 5.64
C ALA A 180 7.61 -10.39 4.68
N THR A 181 8.57 -11.19 5.13
CA THR A 181 9.63 -11.72 4.26
C THR A 181 9.03 -12.60 3.16
N ASP A 182 9.46 -12.41 1.92
CA ASP A 182 9.03 -13.24 0.79
C ASP A 182 9.87 -14.52 0.71
N TYR A 183 9.28 -15.64 1.17
CA TYR A 183 9.89 -16.98 1.13
C TYR A 183 9.42 -17.83 -0.05
N ARG A 184 8.75 -17.26 -1.04
CA ARG A 184 8.25 -18.02 -2.20
C ARG A 184 9.36 -18.68 -3.01
N ARG A 185 10.57 -18.14 -2.99
CA ARG A 185 11.75 -18.78 -3.63
C ARG A 185 12.21 -20.04 -2.90
N GLU A 186 11.95 -20.13 -1.62
CA GLU A 186 12.25 -21.27 -0.75
C GLU A 186 11.07 -22.26 -0.65
N GLY A 187 10.05 -22.07 -1.46
CA GLY A 187 8.87 -22.94 -1.51
C GLY A 187 7.84 -22.67 -0.42
N LEU A 188 7.89 -21.52 0.28
CA LEU A 188 6.91 -21.19 1.32
C LEU A 188 6.04 -20.01 0.90
N THR A 189 4.79 -20.02 1.33
CA THR A 189 3.88 -18.88 1.22
C THR A 189 3.24 -18.56 2.56
N LEU A 190 2.65 -17.38 2.67
CA LEU A 190 1.87 -17.00 3.85
C LEU A 190 0.61 -17.85 3.96
N VAL A 191 0.21 -18.18 5.18
CA VAL A 191 -1.09 -18.79 5.43
C VAL A 191 -2.19 -17.75 5.18
N GLU A 192 -3.25 -18.12 4.46
CA GLU A 192 -4.42 -17.24 4.28
C GLU A 192 -4.99 -16.89 5.66
N THR A 193 -4.96 -15.61 6.02
CA THR A 193 -5.36 -15.24 7.35
C THR A 193 -6.69 -14.50 7.37
N ARG A 194 -7.69 -15.17 7.88
CA ARG A 194 -8.74 -14.51 8.66
C ARG A 194 -8.30 -14.28 10.12
N SER A 195 -7.04 -14.58 10.46
CA SER A 195 -6.46 -14.61 11.79
C SER A 195 -5.63 -13.36 12.13
N SER A 196 -5.12 -13.30 13.35
CA SER A 196 -4.58 -12.16 14.09
C SER A 196 -3.61 -11.22 13.36
N SER A 197 -2.81 -11.68 12.40
CA SER A 197 -1.89 -10.80 11.69
C SER A 197 -2.56 -9.93 10.63
N GLY A 198 -3.63 -10.43 9.95
CA GLY A 198 -4.34 -9.72 8.88
C GLY A 198 -3.45 -9.26 7.72
N LEU A 199 -2.30 -9.91 7.52
CA LEU A 199 -1.43 -9.70 6.37
C LEU A 199 -2.18 -10.08 5.08
N ASP A 200 -2.04 -9.26 4.06
CA ASP A 200 -2.52 -9.62 2.73
C ASP A 200 -1.69 -10.80 2.20
N TRP A 201 -2.38 -11.87 1.84
CA TRP A 201 -1.74 -13.14 1.45
C TRP A 201 -0.86 -13.02 0.19
N VAL A 202 -1.26 -12.17 -0.75
CA VAL A 202 -0.56 -11.99 -2.03
C VAL A 202 0.66 -11.09 -1.89
N THR A 203 0.46 -9.95 -1.22
CA THR A 203 1.48 -8.90 -1.09
C THR A 203 2.36 -9.04 0.14
N GLY A 204 1.93 -9.81 1.14
CA GLY A 204 2.61 -9.93 2.43
C GLY A 204 2.55 -8.66 3.28
N LYS A 205 1.63 -7.74 2.98
CA LYS A 205 1.58 -6.42 3.60
C LYS A 205 0.41 -6.26 4.54
N ARG A 206 0.63 -5.46 5.57
CA ARG A 206 -0.43 -4.90 6.42
C ARG A 206 -0.03 -3.54 6.96
N VAL A 207 -1.02 -2.66 7.10
CA VAL A 207 -0.86 -1.38 7.77
C VAL A 207 -1.49 -1.44 9.14
N TYR A 208 -0.75 -0.96 10.15
CA TYR A 208 -1.19 -0.79 11.52
C TYR A 208 -1.24 0.69 11.84
N ASP A 209 -2.36 1.14 12.37
CA ASP A 209 -2.49 2.48 12.95
C ASP A 209 -2.34 2.33 14.47
N ILE A 210 -1.19 2.79 15.01
CA ILE A 210 -0.92 2.80 16.45
C ILE A 210 -1.43 4.13 16.99
N ASP A 211 -2.39 4.08 17.88
CA ASP A 211 -3.03 5.25 18.51
C ASP A 211 -3.41 4.95 19.97
N GLU A 212 -4.08 5.87 20.62
CA GLU A 212 -4.54 5.69 22.01
C GLU A 212 -5.50 4.52 22.21
N LYS A 213 -6.18 4.07 21.16
CA LYS A 213 -7.13 2.95 21.19
C LYS A 213 -6.46 1.63 20.87
N PHE A 214 -5.40 1.69 20.06
CA PHE A 214 -4.67 0.53 19.59
C PHE A 214 -3.18 0.70 19.87
N THR A 215 -2.77 0.34 21.07
CA THR A 215 -1.39 0.52 21.55
C THR A 215 -0.54 -0.74 21.46
N SER A 216 -1.12 -1.92 21.25
CA SER A 216 -0.35 -3.16 21.07
C SER A 216 -1.08 -4.16 20.21
N ALA A 217 -0.34 -4.90 19.39
CA ALA A 217 -0.87 -6.00 18.60
C ALA A 217 0.06 -7.21 18.63
N PRO A 218 -0.47 -8.40 18.90
CA PRO A 218 0.21 -9.64 18.56
C PRO A 218 0.13 -9.83 17.02
N ILE A 219 1.26 -10.17 16.42
CA ILE A 219 1.39 -10.35 14.98
C ILE A 219 2.14 -11.65 14.72
N ASP A 220 1.43 -12.71 14.41
CA ASP A 220 2.06 -13.95 13.99
C ASP A 220 2.11 -14.03 12.48
N ILE A 221 3.30 -14.13 11.93
CA ILE A 221 3.57 -14.24 10.50
C ILE A 221 3.76 -15.72 10.19
N ARG A 222 2.73 -16.33 9.62
CA ARG A 222 2.64 -17.77 9.44
C ARG A 222 2.89 -18.14 8.00
N TYR A 223 3.76 -19.12 7.79
CA TYR A 223 4.11 -19.66 6.48
C TYR A 223 3.77 -21.15 6.40
N PHE A 224 3.56 -21.65 5.22
CA PHE A 224 3.42 -23.08 4.97
C PHE A 224 3.99 -23.45 3.59
N ASP A 225 4.21 -24.73 3.35
CA ASP A 225 4.63 -25.30 2.07
C ASP A 225 3.37 -25.74 1.29
N PRO A 226 2.95 -24.95 0.27
CA PRO A 226 1.73 -25.23 -0.45
C PRO A 226 1.94 -26.27 -1.56
N LYS A 227 0.86 -26.97 -1.91
CA LYS A 227 0.78 -27.75 -3.14
C LYS A 227 0.21 -26.89 -4.25
N GLY A 228 0.89 -26.85 -5.39
CA GLY A 228 0.41 -26.21 -6.60
C GLY A 228 -0.51 -27.16 -7.37
N ASP A 229 -1.50 -26.62 -8.04
CA ASP A 229 -2.39 -27.33 -8.97
C ASP A 229 -3.07 -26.29 -9.88
N LEU A 230 -2.48 -26.04 -11.05
CA LEU A 230 -3.09 -25.24 -12.10
C LEU A 230 -3.72 -26.15 -13.13
N THR A 231 -4.83 -25.74 -13.69
CA THR A 231 -5.50 -26.48 -14.76
C THR A 231 -5.99 -25.55 -15.85
N ILE A 232 -6.07 -26.07 -17.07
CA ILE A 232 -6.59 -25.33 -18.22
C ILE A 232 -7.71 -26.12 -18.91
N SER A 233 -8.78 -25.43 -19.32
CA SER A 233 -9.81 -26.05 -20.16
C SER A 233 -9.36 -26.17 -21.61
N ALA A 234 -9.97 -27.08 -22.37
CA ALA A 234 -9.72 -27.16 -23.80
C ALA A 234 -10.13 -25.84 -24.49
N PRO A 235 -9.28 -25.28 -25.37
CA PRO A 235 -9.64 -24.08 -26.14
C PRO A 235 -10.85 -24.35 -27.06
N VAL A 236 -11.78 -23.42 -27.06
CA VAL A 236 -12.91 -23.36 -27.99
C VAL A 236 -12.59 -22.32 -29.06
N LEU A 237 -12.62 -22.73 -30.31
CA LEU A 237 -12.30 -21.86 -31.46
C LEU A 237 -13.57 -21.29 -32.07
N SER A 238 -13.57 -19.97 -32.34
CA SER A 238 -14.68 -19.27 -32.96
C SER A 238 -14.18 -18.37 -34.11
N PRO A 239 -14.74 -18.46 -35.33
CA PRO A 239 -15.75 -19.46 -35.76
C PRO A 239 -15.18 -20.86 -35.78
N ALA A 240 -16.01 -21.87 -35.41
CA ALA A 240 -15.65 -23.28 -35.55
C ALA A 240 -15.74 -23.70 -37.01
N LYS A 241 -14.70 -24.36 -37.54
CA LYS A 241 -14.63 -24.86 -38.91
C LYS A 241 -13.99 -26.24 -38.91
N ASP A 242 -14.43 -27.11 -39.84
CA ASP A 242 -13.78 -28.41 -40.10
C ASP A 242 -12.39 -28.24 -40.73
N VAL A 243 -12.26 -27.20 -41.59
CA VAL A 243 -11.01 -26.81 -42.24
C VAL A 243 -10.92 -25.30 -42.27
N TYR A 244 -9.85 -24.77 -41.72
CA TYR A 244 -9.47 -23.35 -41.80
C TYR A 244 -8.64 -23.13 -43.09
N VAL A 245 -8.46 -21.88 -43.46
CA VAL A 245 -7.55 -21.50 -44.56
C VAL A 245 -6.52 -20.48 -44.05
N VAL A 246 -5.35 -20.47 -44.69
CA VAL A 246 -4.31 -19.49 -44.42
C VAL A 246 -4.89 -18.05 -44.50
N GLY A 247 -4.66 -17.25 -43.49
CA GLY A 247 -5.24 -15.93 -43.32
C GLY A 247 -6.56 -15.88 -42.53
N ASP A 248 -7.14 -17.01 -42.13
CA ASP A 248 -8.30 -17.03 -41.25
C ASP A 248 -7.92 -16.49 -39.86
N GLU A 249 -8.80 -15.63 -39.30
CA GLU A 249 -8.74 -15.15 -37.94
C GLU A 249 -9.70 -15.95 -37.06
N VAL A 250 -9.21 -16.37 -35.90
CA VAL A 250 -9.94 -17.21 -34.95
C VAL A 250 -9.75 -16.69 -33.54
N GLU A 251 -10.84 -16.64 -32.77
CA GLU A 251 -10.77 -16.43 -31.33
C GLU A 251 -10.74 -17.80 -30.63
N ALA A 252 -9.68 -18.03 -29.86
CA ALA A 252 -9.56 -19.14 -28.94
C ALA A 252 -9.98 -18.71 -27.53
N THR A 253 -10.98 -19.34 -26.95
CA THR A 253 -11.44 -19.09 -25.57
C THR A 253 -11.16 -20.31 -24.72
N PHE A 254 -10.53 -20.10 -23.57
CA PHE A 254 -10.24 -21.17 -22.59
C PHE A 254 -10.21 -20.58 -21.17
N GLN A 255 -10.30 -21.44 -20.16
CA GLN A 255 -10.26 -21.08 -18.77
C GLN A 255 -8.98 -21.58 -18.11
N ILE A 256 -8.33 -20.73 -17.31
CA ILE A 256 -7.24 -21.10 -16.41
C ILE A 256 -7.79 -21.09 -14.99
N ALA A 257 -7.57 -22.17 -14.23
CA ALA A 257 -8.02 -22.28 -12.85
C ALA A 257 -6.88 -22.69 -11.92
N ASN A 258 -6.85 -22.08 -10.72
CA ASN A 258 -5.98 -22.48 -9.63
C ASN A 258 -6.74 -23.37 -8.65
N LYS A 259 -6.43 -24.66 -8.63
CA LYS A 259 -6.95 -25.65 -7.69
C LYS A 259 -5.98 -25.91 -6.53
N GLY A 260 -4.79 -25.30 -6.59
CA GLY A 260 -3.76 -25.42 -5.57
C GLY A 260 -4.08 -24.69 -4.29
N GLU A 261 -3.12 -24.68 -3.38
CA GLU A 261 -3.27 -24.18 -2.01
C GLU A 261 -2.71 -22.76 -1.80
N ALA A 262 -2.06 -22.18 -2.84
CA ALA A 262 -1.44 -20.85 -2.77
C ALA A 262 -1.86 -19.97 -3.95
N PRO A 263 -1.74 -18.62 -3.81
CA PRO A 263 -1.90 -17.71 -4.93
C PRO A 263 -0.88 -18.02 -6.05
N GLU A 264 -1.34 -18.11 -7.28
CA GLU A 264 -0.52 -18.35 -8.46
C GLU A 264 -0.58 -17.19 -9.44
N SER A 265 0.56 -16.87 -10.05
CA SER A 265 0.68 -15.90 -11.14
C SER A 265 1.12 -16.64 -12.41
N PRO A 266 0.23 -17.41 -13.05
CA PRO A 266 0.61 -18.28 -14.15
C PRO A 266 0.99 -17.50 -15.40
N THR A 267 1.89 -18.09 -16.18
CA THR A 267 2.06 -17.75 -17.59
C THR A 267 1.49 -18.85 -18.46
N PHE A 268 1.15 -18.54 -19.70
CA PHE A 268 0.73 -19.54 -20.67
C PHE A 268 1.27 -19.23 -22.06
N THR A 269 1.45 -20.28 -22.85
CA THR A 269 1.87 -20.14 -24.23
C THR A 269 0.78 -20.66 -25.17
N THR A 270 0.62 -20.02 -26.32
CA THR A 270 -0.36 -20.40 -27.35
C THR A 270 0.22 -21.34 -28.41
N GLY A 271 1.47 -21.83 -28.19
CA GLY A 271 2.18 -22.71 -29.13
C GLY A 271 2.65 -22.00 -30.41
N LYS A 272 3.56 -22.61 -31.10
CA LYS A 272 4.54 -22.08 -32.03
C LYS A 272 4.12 -21.24 -33.23
N TRP A 273 4.97 -20.30 -33.54
CA TRP A 273 5.61 -19.80 -34.80
C TRP A 273 4.77 -19.63 -36.10
N SER A 274 3.60 -20.24 -36.21
CA SER A 274 2.71 -20.22 -37.38
C SER A 274 1.42 -19.44 -37.14
N LEU A 275 1.33 -18.79 -36.00
CA LEU A 275 0.18 -17.98 -35.57
C LEU A 275 0.61 -16.58 -35.26
N THR A 276 -0.05 -15.57 -35.79
CA THR A 276 0.09 -14.18 -35.36
C THR A 276 -1.02 -13.86 -34.34
N THR A 277 -0.65 -13.50 -33.11
CA THR A 277 -1.60 -12.98 -32.15
C THR A 277 -2.04 -11.58 -32.53
N LEU A 278 -3.33 -11.36 -32.71
CA LEU A 278 -3.93 -10.08 -33.11
C LEU A 278 -4.51 -9.31 -31.92
N ALA A 279 -5.05 -10.02 -30.93
CA ALA A 279 -5.63 -9.42 -29.73
C ALA A 279 -5.66 -10.45 -28.58
N HIS A 280 -5.77 -9.97 -27.38
CA HIS A 280 -5.96 -10.76 -26.16
C HIS A 280 -6.94 -10.06 -25.21
N SER A 281 -7.52 -10.81 -24.26
CA SER A 281 -8.37 -10.26 -23.20
C SER A 281 -7.60 -9.40 -22.22
N ASP A 282 -8.30 -8.47 -21.55
CA ASP A 282 -7.68 -7.46 -20.67
C ASP A 282 -7.02 -8.01 -19.40
N ASN A 283 -7.37 -9.24 -19.02
CA ASN A 283 -6.84 -9.91 -17.80
C ASN A 283 -5.48 -10.58 -18.00
N VAL A 284 -4.93 -10.51 -19.20
CA VAL A 284 -3.60 -11.03 -19.54
C VAL A 284 -2.76 -9.99 -20.26
N GLU A 285 -1.45 -10.18 -20.29
CA GLU A 285 -0.51 -9.31 -20.98
C GLU A 285 0.62 -10.15 -21.60
N PRO A 286 1.19 -9.72 -22.74
CA PRO A 286 2.34 -10.38 -23.33
C PRO A 286 3.54 -10.34 -22.38
N THR A 287 4.25 -11.46 -22.25
CA THR A 287 5.50 -11.52 -21.47
C THR A 287 6.60 -10.78 -22.24
N PRO A 288 7.30 -9.79 -21.63
CA PRO A 288 8.37 -9.07 -22.28
C PRO A 288 9.46 -10.00 -22.84
N GLY A 289 9.78 -9.87 -24.13
CA GLY A 289 10.79 -10.68 -24.79
C GLY A 289 10.31 -12.05 -25.28
N SER A 290 9.06 -12.40 -25.10
CA SER A 290 8.43 -13.58 -25.69
C SER A 290 7.44 -13.20 -26.80
N TYR A 291 7.28 -14.08 -27.79
CA TYR A 291 6.36 -13.85 -28.92
C TYR A 291 5.00 -14.58 -28.73
N ASP A 292 4.94 -15.60 -27.89
CA ASP A 292 3.81 -16.50 -27.74
C ASP A 292 3.44 -16.76 -26.26
N GLU A 293 4.12 -16.09 -25.31
CA GLU A 293 3.85 -16.23 -23.89
C GLU A 293 3.12 -15.01 -23.33
N PHE A 294 2.13 -15.29 -22.49
CA PHE A 294 1.31 -14.31 -21.81
C PHE A 294 1.33 -14.55 -20.31
N ALA A 295 1.33 -13.48 -19.53
CA ALA A 295 1.17 -13.52 -18.08
C ALA A 295 -0.26 -13.13 -17.69
N VAL A 296 -0.79 -13.77 -16.67
CA VAL A 296 -2.03 -13.36 -16.01
C VAL A 296 -1.72 -12.16 -15.12
N LYS A 297 -2.43 -11.03 -15.33
CA LYS A 297 -2.13 -9.76 -14.67
C LYS A 297 -2.31 -9.77 -13.15
N SER A 298 -3.28 -10.54 -12.66
CA SER A 298 -3.57 -10.64 -11.23
C SER A 298 -3.39 -12.07 -10.76
N PRO A 299 -2.78 -12.30 -9.60
CA PRO A 299 -2.67 -13.64 -9.04
C PRO A 299 -4.03 -14.32 -8.91
N LEU A 300 -4.12 -15.57 -9.29
CA LEU A 300 -5.28 -16.42 -9.05
C LEU A 300 -5.19 -17.01 -7.65
N LEU A 301 -6.14 -16.69 -6.79
CA LEU A 301 -6.25 -17.30 -5.48
C LEU A 301 -6.75 -18.76 -5.60
N PRO A 302 -6.53 -19.61 -4.60
CA PRO A 302 -7.07 -20.96 -4.57
C PRO A 302 -8.58 -20.99 -4.86
N GLY A 303 -8.97 -21.87 -5.78
CA GLY A 303 -10.36 -22.01 -6.24
C GLY A 303 -10.81 -20.96 -7.26
N GLN A 304 -9.99 -19.97 -7.60
CA GLN A 304 -10.32 -18.98 -8.62
C GLN A 304 -10.00 -19.48 -10.03
N SER A 305 -10.75 -18.96 -10.99
CA SER A 305 -10.52 -19.17 -12.42
C SER A 305 -10.74 -17.88 -13.20
N ILE A 306 -10.12 -17.80 -14.37
CA ILE A 306 -10.32 -16.73 -15.34
C ILE A 306 -10.58 -17.28 -16.72
N ASP A 307 -11.42 -16.60 -17.48
CA ASP A 307 -11.59 -16.85 -18.90
C ASP A 307 -10.59 -16.00 -19.69
N VAL A 308 -9.89 -16.65 -20.60
CA VAL A 308 -8.90 -16.02 -21.47
C VAL A 308 -9.39 -16.12 -22.91
N LYS A 309 -9.26 -15.03 -23.66
CA LYS A 309 -9.52 -14.94 -25.08
C LYS A 309 -8.30 -14.46 -25.82
N ILE A 310 -7.90 -15.21 -26.84
CA ILE A 310 -6.79 -14.85 -27.72
C ILE A 310 -7.30 -14.92 -29.16
N ARG A 311 -7.18 -13.83 -29.90
CA ARG A 311 -7.45 -13.80 -31.33
C ARG A 311 -6.16 -13.98 -32.09
N VAL A 312 -6.13 -15.00 -32.92
CA VAL A 312 -4.97 -15.39 -33.72
C VAL A 312 -5.32 -15.45 -35.19
N ARG A 313 -4.31 -15.31 -36.07
CA ARG A 313 -4.41 -15.55 -37.51
C ARG A 313 -3.50 -16.71 -37.87
N PHE A 314 -4.00 -17.61 -38.68
CA PHE A 314 -3.21 -18.69 -39.25
C PHE A 314 -2.37 -18.17 -40.40
N ASP A 315 -1.05 -18.17 -40.24
CA ASP A 315 -0.14 -17.64 -41.28
C ASP A 315 0.40 -18.71 -42.24
N THR A 316 0.31 -19.98 -41.87
CA THR A 316 0.77 -21.12 -42.68
C THR A 316 -0.18 -22.32 -42.53
N THR A 317 0.01 -23.37 -43.31
CA THR A 317 -0.71 -24.65 -43.18
C THR A 317 -0.08 -25.60 -42.17
N GLU A 318 1.07 -25.24 -41.60
CA GLU A 318 1.85 -26.14 -40.74
C GLU A 318 1.22 -26.50 -39.40
N PRO A 319 0.46 -25.63 -38.67
CA PRO A 319 -0.09 -26.07 -37.42
C PRO A 319 -1.21 -27.08 -37.64
N GLU A 320 -0.95 -28.32 -37.27
CA GLU A 320 -1.97 -29.38 -37.22
C GLU A 320 -2.81 -29.35 -35.94
N GLN A 321 -2.45 -28.44 -35.01
CA GLN A 321 -3.07 -28.32 -33.71
C GLN A 321 -2.85 -26.92 -33.07
N VAL A 322 -3.82 -26.48 -32.31
CA VAL A 322 -3.66 -25.34 -31.38
C VAL A 322 -3.32 -25.90 -30.01
N ASN A 323 -2.16 -25.51 -29.48
CA ASN A 323 -1.69 -25.94 -28.19
C ASN A 323 -1.78 -24.76 -27.20
N VAL A 324 -2.33 -24.98 -26.00
CA VAL A 324 -2.21 -24.06 -24.90
C VAL A 324 -1.59 -24.77 -23.72
N LEU A 325 -0.50 -24.21 -23.22
CA LEU A 325 0.22 -24.72 -22.06
C LEU A 325 0.25 -23.62 -21.00
N VAL A 326 -0.34 -23.90 -19.84
CA VAL A 326 -0.19 -23.04 -18.66
C VAL A 326 0.99 -23.53 -17.81
N ARG A 327 1.76 -22.60 -17.29
CA ARG A 327 2.91 -22.85 -16.41
C ARG A 327 2.67 -22.24 -15.06
N PRO A 328 2.88 -23.00 -13.96
CA PRO A 328 2.86 -22.47 -12.61
C PRO A 328 4.00 -21.47 -12.43
N SER A 329 3.78 -20.47 -11.61
CA SER A 329 4.80 -19.47 -11.36
C SER A 329 5.91 -19.99 -10.45
N ARG A 330 5.59 -20.80 -9.44
CA ARG A 330 6.56 -21.16 -8.39
C ARG A 330 6.35 -22.51 -7.72
N TRP A 331 5.11 -22.97 -7.61
CA TRP A 331 4.79 -24.20 -6.91
C TRP A 331 4.85 -25.38 -7.86
N GLY A 332 5.29 -26.51 -7.38
CA GLY A 332 5.18 -27.76 -8.13
C GLY A 332 3.71 -27.98 -8.50
N ASP A 333 3.48 -28.66 -9.61
CA ASP A 333 2.14 -28.93 -10.11
C ASP A 333 2.01 -30.43 -10.42
N ASP A 334 1.07 -31.08 -9.75
CA ASP A 334 0.78 -32.48 -9.92
C ASP A 334 -0.75 -32.70 -9.87
N PRO A 335 -1.37 -33.10 -10.97
CA PRO A 335 -0.75 -33.65 -12.20
C PRO A 335 -0.52 -32.56 -13.27
N PHE A 336 0.70 -32.30 -13.64
CA PHE A 336 1.07 -31.40 -14.76
C PHE A 336 0.37 -31.66 -16.08
N ARG A 337 -0.24 -32.83 -16.24
CA ARG A 337 -0.94 -33.23 -17.48
C ARG A 337 -2.17 -32.38 -17.80
N ASP A 338 -2.82 -31.79 -16.82
CA ASP A 338 -4.01 -30.96 -17.03
C ASP A 338 -3.67 -29.47 -17.29
N ASN A 339 -2.39 -29.14 -17.27
CA ASN A 339 -1.84 -27.85 -17.68
C ASN A 339 -1.69 -27.70 -19.19
N VAL A 340 -1.88 -28.76 -19.96
CA VAL A 340 -1.74 -28.75 -21.41
C VAL A 340 -3.03 -29.15 -22.05
N ARG A 341 -3.47 -28.38 -23.06
CA ARG A 341 -4.59 -28.75 -23.92
C ARG A 341 -4.19 -28.56 -25.37
N ILE A 342 -4.57 -29.54 -26.14
CA ILE A 342 -4.29 -29.65 -27.58
C ILE A 342 -5.60 -29.76 -28.30
N VAL A 343 -5.82 -28.91 -29.28
CA VAL A 343 -6.99 -28.99 -30.19
C VAL A 343 -6.49 -29.24 -31.60
N PRO A 344 -6.76 -30.40 -32.20
CA PRO A 344 -6.38 -30.68 -33.58
C PRO A 344 -7.16 -29.76 -34.52
N ILE A 345 -6.48 -29.23 -35.53
CA ILE A 345 -7.06 -28.39 -36.58
C ILE A 345 -6.55 -28.84 -37.95
N LYS A 346 -7.25 -28.45 -39.01
CA LYS A 346 -6.80 -28.59 -40.39
C LYS A 346 -6.78 -27.21 -41.02
N ILE A 347 -5.67 -26.88 -41.67
CA ILE A 347 -5.51 -25.60 -42.38
C ILE A 347 -5.13 -25.92 -43.81
N ALA A 348 -5.86 -25.36 -44.77
CA ALA A 348 -5.61 -25.46 -46.19
C ALA A 348 -5.00 -24.14 -46.73
N GLU A 349 -4.28 -24.23 -47.84
CA GLU A 349 -3.91 -23.04 -48.60
C GLU A 349 -5.15 -22.27 -49.03
N ARG A 350 -5.05 -20.94 -49.03
CA ARG A 350 -6.11 -20.11 -49.60
C ARG A 350 -6.06 -20.26 -51.10
N SER A 351 -7.08 -20.92 -51.70
CA SER A 351 -7.21 -20.98 -53.15
C SER A 351 -7.17 -19.59 -53.75
N ALA A 352 -6.25 -19.34 -54.69
CA ALA A 352 -6.28 -18.12 -55.46
C ALA A 352 -7.64 -18.09 -56.20
N GLU A 353 -8.49 -17.12 -55.80
CA GLU A 353 -9.69 -16.86 -56.57
C GLU A 353 -9.23 -16.58 -58.01
N SER A 354 -9.68 -17.43 -58.95
CA SER A 354 -9.51 -17.18 -60.41
C SER A 354 -10.19 -15.84 -60.68
N SER A 355 -9.38 -14.80 -60.79
CA SER A 355 -9.86 -13.51 -61.28
C SER A 355 -10.24 -13.69 -62.76
N THR A 356 -11.42 -14.17 -63.01
CA THR A 356 -12.05 -14.05 -64.32
C THR A 356 -12.36 -12.56 -64.49
N PRO A 357 -11.75 -11.88 -65.46
CA PRO A 357 -12.08 -10.47 -65.68
C PRO A 357 -13.57 -10.35 -65.97
N PRO A 358 -14.27 -9.37 -65.44
CA PRO A 358 -15.69 -9.17 -65.76
C PRO A 358 -15.83 -8.97 -67.28
N PRO A 359 -16.85 -9.58 -67.93
CA PRO A 359 -17.06 -9.42 -69.37
C PRO A 359 -17.23 -7.93 -69.69
N SER A 360 -16.43 -7.45 -70.66
CA SER A 360 -16.52 -6.08 -71.15
C SER A 360 -17.91 -5.78 -71.64
N SER A 361 -18.68 -5.03 -70.88
CA SER A 361 -19.96 -4.48 -71.27
C SER A 361 -19.76 -3.42 -72.36
N THR A 362 -20.12 -3.75 -73.58
CA THR A 362 -20.26 -2.81 -74.68
C THR A 362 -21.30 -1.77 -74.33
N THR A 363 -20.85 -0.54 -74.20
CA THR A 363 -21.66 0.66 -73.98
C THR A 363 -22.48 0.99 -75.22
N THR A 364 -23.79 0.77 -75.17
CA THR A 364 -24.76 1.34 -76.12
C THR A 364 -25.34 2.61 -75.48
N THR A 365 -25.01 3.74 -76.07
CA THR A 365 -25.54 5.06 -75.70
C THR A 365 -27.00 5.21 -76.16
N PRO A 366 -27.96 5.58 -75.31
CA PRO A 366 -29.24 6.16 -75.73
C PRO A 366 -29.24 7.68 -75.59
N PRO A 367 -30.11 8.40 -76.35
CA PRO A 367 -30.02 9.86 -76.50
C PRO A 367 -30.62 10.63 -75.35
N ALA A 368 -30.15 11.85 -75.22
CA ALA A 368 -30.54 12.88 -74.26
C ALA A 368 -32.05 13.22 -74.31
N THR A 369 -32.68 13.32 -73.14
CA THR A 369 -33.92 14.11 -72.97
C THR A 369 -33.78 15.02 -71.77
N THR A 370 -33.81 16.30 -72.06
CA THR A 370 -33.82 17.44 -71.16
C THR A 370 -35.17 17.53 -70.45
N THR A 371 -35.24 17.66 -69.13
CA THR A 371 -36.32 18.41 -68.46
C THR A 371 -35.91 18.83 -67.04
N THR A 372 -35.72 20.12 -66.91
CA THR A 372 -36.06 21.12 -65.90
C THR A 372 -36.21 20.76 -64.45
N GLN A 373 -35.53 21.56 -63.67
CA GLN A 373 -35.47 21.83 -62.24
C GLN A 373 -36.74 21.69 -61.40
N ALA A 374 -36.58 21.21 -60.16
CA ALA A 374 -37.17 21.83 -58.99
C ALA A 374 -36.28 21.65 -57.75
N VAL A 375 -35.96 22.79 -57.17
CA VAL A 375 -35.22 22.95 -55.89
C VAL A 375 -36.17 22.66 -54.76
N ALA A 376 -35.76 21.85 -53.80
CA ALA A 376 -36.30 21.92 -52.44
C ALA A 376 -35.24 21.48 -51.42
N GLN A 377 -35.15 22.24 -50.43
CA GLN A 377 -34.18 22.52 -49.39
C GLN A 377 -34.15 21.43 -48.27
N ALA A 378 -32.96 21.19 -47.78
CA ALA A 378 -32.50 20.88 -46.42
C ALA A 378 -33.37 20.10 -45.45
N GLY A 379 -32.78 19.09 -44.89
CA GLY A 379 -33.22 18.41 -43.68
C GLY A 379 -32.18 17.45 -43.17
N ASN A 380 -31.18 17.95 -42.52
CA ASN A 380 -30.12 17.21 -41.82
C ASN A 380 -30.74 16.50 -40.59
N LYS A 381 -30.76 15.18 -40.55
CA LYS A 381 -30.93 14.41 -39.30
C LYS A 381 -30.02 13.18 -39.34
N SER A 382 -28.84 13.36 -38.73
CA SER A 382 -27.99 12.29 -38.29
C SER A 382 -28.67 11.55 -37.13
N GLY A 383 -29.16 10.34 -37.36
CA GLY A 383 -29.63 9.42 -36.31
C GLY A 383 -28.52 8.51 -35.89
N LEU A 384 -27.81 8.85 -34.82
CA LEU A 384 -26.95 7.90 -34.11
C LEU A 384 -27.83 6.94 -33.30
N ALA A 385 -27.67 5.65 -33.50
CA ALA A 385 -28.32 4.62 -32.71
C ALA A 385 -27.73 4.69 -31.28
N SER A 386 -28.58 5.12 -30.32
CA SER A 386 -28.30 5.12 -28.89
C SER A 386 -28.55 3.74 -28.31
N THR A 387 -27.49 2.98 -28.06
CA THR A 387 -27.51 1.84 -27.15
C THR A 387 -26.98 2.29 -25.80
N GLY A 388 -27.78 3.07 -25.08
CA GLY A 388 -27.45 3.53 -23.74
C GLY A 388 -28.45 2.94 -22.75
N ALA A 389 -27.98 2.09 -21.84
CA ALA A 389 -28.75 1.71 -20.65
C ALA A 389 -29.05 2.99 -19.82
N SER A 390 -30.32 3.19 -19.50
CA SER A 390 -30.80 4.37 -18.79
C SER A 390 -30.17 4.52 -17.41
N PRO A 391 -29.52 5.65 -17.06
CA PRO A 391 -28.95 5.89 -15.74
C PRO A 391 -29.94 5.79 -14.58
N LEU A 392 -31.23 5.92 -14.85
CA LEU A 392 -32.30 5.85 -13.85
C LEU A 392 -32.54 4.43 -13.30
N GLY A 393 -32.13 3.36 -14.03
CA GLY A 393 -32.22 1.98 -13.54
C GLY A 393 -31.28 1.69 -12.38
N PHE A 394 -30.08 2.28 -12.37
CA PHE A 394 -29.11 2.09 -11.30
C PHE A 394 -29.42 2.87 -10.02
N LEU A 395 -30.12 4.00 -10.12
CA LEU A 395 -30.59 4.76 -8.95
C LEU A 395 -31.67 4.00 -8.18
N GLY A 396 -32.55 3.27 -8.87
CA GLY A 396 -33.58 2.44 -8.23
C GLY A 396 -32.99 1.26 -7.45
N LEU A 397 -31.97 0.59 -8.00
CA LEU A 397 -31.31 -0.55 -7.34
C LEU A 397 -30.52 -0.10 -6.09
N GLY A 398 -29.84 1.04 -6.16
CA GLY A 398 -29.13 1.62 -5.01
C GLY A 398 -30.03 1.99 -3.84
N ALA A 399 -31.21 2.58 -4.12
CA ALA A 399 -32.18 2.93 -3.09
C ALA A 399 -32.79 1.69 -2.40
N LEU A 400 -33.01 0.60 -3.14
CA LEU A 400 -33.52 -0.67 -2.60
C LEU A 400 -32.50 -1.35 -1.67
N LEU A 401 -31.21 -1.33 -2.01
CA LEU A 401 -30.14 -1.88 -1.18
C LEU A 401 -29.93 -1.07 0.11
N LEU A 402 -30.07 0.26 0.06
CA LEU A 402 -30.02 1.12 1.25
C LEU A 402 -31.21 0.87 2.20
N ALA A 403 -32.40 0.70 1.68
CA ALA A 403 -33.59 0.40 2.47
C ALA A 403 -33.49 -0.98 3.15
N ALA A 404 -32.96 -1.99 2.44
CA ALA A 404 -32.73 -3.32 3.00
C ALA A 404 -31.64 -3.30 4.11
N GLY A 405 -30.54 -2.54 3.91
CA GLY A 405 -29.48 -2.36 4.89
C GLY A 405 -29.94 -1.72 6.19
N LEU A 406 -30.77 -0.66 6.10
CA LEU A 406 -31.37 -0.01 7.26
C LEU A 406 -32.34 -0.94 8.02
N GLY A 407 -33.13 -1.74 7.30
CA GLY A 407 -34.04 -2.72 7.92
C GLY A 407 -33.29 -3.77 8.76
N VAL A 408 -32.19 -4.33 8.25
CA VAL A 408 -31.36 -5.30 8.98
C VAL A 408 -30.71 -4.65 10.20
N PHE A 409 -30.25 -3.40 10.09
CA PHE A 409 -29.65 -2.67 11.21
C PHE A 409 -30.63 -2.45 12.36
N PHE A 410 -31.87 -2.05 12.07
CA PHE A 410 -32.91 -1.86 13.11
C PHE A 410 -33.34 -3.17 13.76
N VAL A 411 -33.44 -4.27 13.02
CA VAL A 411 -33.77 -5.60 13.58
C VAL A 411 -32.64 -6.12 14.48
N ALA A 412 -31.37 -5.94 14.08
CA ALA A 412 -30.22 -6.32 14.86
C ALA A 412 -30.10 -5.51 16.18
N ARG A 413 -30.43 -4.23 16.15
CA ARG A 413 -30.44 -3.36 17.35
C ARG A 413 -31.54 -3.74 18.34
N ARG A 414 -32.70 -4.15 17.86
CA ARG A 414 -33.85 -4.54 18.71
C ARG A 414 -33.67 -5.89 19.43
N ARG A 415 -32.72 -6.72 18.99
CA ARG A 415 -32.37 -8.00 19.65
C ARG A 415 -31.25 -7.88 20.72
N ARG A 416 -30.71 -6.66 20.92
CA ARG A 416 -29.66 -6.36 21.91
C ARG A 416 -30.13 -5.46 23.06
N SER A 417 -31.40 -5.11 23.11
CA SER A 417 -32.04 -4.42 24.25
C SER A 417 -32.96 -5.36 25.02
#